data_85432ec5fa861017e7be3da4b92a7772
#
_entry.id   85432ec5fa861017e7be3da4b92a7772
#
_cell.length_a   1.000
_cell.length_b   1.000
_cell.length_c   1.000
_cell.angle_alpha   90.00
_cell.angle_beta   90.00
_cell.angle_gamma   90.00
#
_symmetry.space_group_name_H-M   'P 1'
#
loop_
_entity.id
_entity.type
_entity.pdbx_description
1 polymer ?
#
loop_
_entity_poly.entity_id
_entity_poly.type
_entity_poly.pdbx_seq_one_letter_code
_entity_poly.pdbx_strand_id
1 'polypeptide(L)'
;MKYIIYTLGCKVNQYETQAMETLLGEHGHTPAAEGETADAVIVNTCAVTAEAGRKSRQAINRLREENPGAVVAVSGCYSQLSPDTAAKLGADVIFGTGDRVKLVDAIERACAGGASERCVDKPFERRVFEELPAGAAEGRTRALLKIQDGCVNFCTYCIIPYTRGRLRSLPIADAASAAAKLCAEGYRELVLTGIEIASYGVDLEGKPSLADVVCAIAEAAPDMRLRLGSLEPTVITEDFCRRLASLGTLCRHFHLSLQSGCDRTLKNMNRKYDTATFFEKTELLRKYFPDCGITCDIIVGFPGESDEDQRTTLDFIEKVGFSDAHIFPYSRRPGTPADKMDGQIDRSTKARRSREARAVAAEARRRCLESCVGKTLPVLFETKDGDRWQGHSDTYFLVEAEGEDLRGLVK
;
A
#
# COMPACT_ATOMS: atom_id res chain seq x y z
N MET A 1 -25.74 -11.06 10.71
CA MET A 1 -25.99 -9.81 9.94
C MET A 1 -25.36 -9.93 8.56
N LYS A 2 -25.93 -9.21 7.59
CA LYS A 2 -25.33 -9.02 6.27
C LYS A 2 -24.56 -7.71 6.25
N TYR A 3 -23.37 -7.70 5.65
CA TYR A 3 -22.54 -6.52 5.63
C TYR A 3 -22.02 -6.16 4.23
N ILE A 4 -21.72 -4.89 4.04
CA ILE A 4 -20.97 -4.37 2.88
C ILE A 4 -19.71 -3.70 3.41
N ILE A 5 -18.53 -4.04 2.87
CA ILE A 5 -17.29 -3.31 3.15
C ILE A 5 -16.82 -2.58 1.90
N TYR A 6 -16.59 -1.29 2.04
CA TYR A 6 -16.02 -0.46 0.98
C TYR A 6 -14.65 0.09 1.38
N THR A 7 -13.63 -0.28 0.65
CA THR A 7 -12.24 0.03 0.97
C THR A 7 -11.68 1.13 0.06
N LEU A 8 -11.14 2.15 0.68
CA LEU A 8 -10.37 3.20 0.02
C LEU A 8 -8.93 3.17 0.53
N GLY A 9 -7.96 3.47 -0.34
CA GLY A 9 -6.57 3.70 0.08
C GLY A 9 -5.57 2.65 -0.40
N CYS A 10 -4.63 2.31 0.47
CA CYS A 10 -3.44 1.52 0.16
C CYS A 10 -3.62 0.02 0.45
N LYS A 11 -2.57 -0.76 0.16
CA LYS A 11 -2.52 -2.21 0.45
C LYS A 11 -2.73 -2.53 1.94
N VAL A 12 -2.29 -1.63 2.84
CA VAL A 12 -2.54 -1.79 4.28
C VAL A 12 -4.04 -1.74 4.58
N ASN A 13 -4.77 -0.78 4.00
CA ASN A 13 -6.23 -0.74 4.15
C ASN A 13 -6.91 -1.99 3.55
N GLN A 14 -6.40 -2.49 2.41
CA GLN A 14 -6.92 -3.74 1.82
C GLN A 14 -6.70 -4.93 2.75
N TYR A 15 -5.50 -5.07 3.32
CA TYR A 15 -5.21 -6.09 4.33
C TYR A 15 -6.14 -5.98 5.54
N GLU A 16 -6.31 -4.77 6.08
CA GLU A 16 -7.19 -4.53 7.22
C GLU A 16 -8.65 -4.84 6.91
N THR A 17 -9.09 -4.60 5.68
CA THR A 17 -10.42 -5.01 5.21
C THR A 17 -10.56 -6.52 5.16
N GLN A 18 -9.61 -7.23 4.57
CA GLN A 18 -9.62 -8.70 4.53
C GLN A 18 -9.66 -9.30 5.94
N ALA A 19 -8.91 -8.72 6.87
CA ALA A 19 -8.94 -9.15 8.26
C ALA A 19 -10.31 -8.91 8.92
N MET A 20 -10.96 -7.78 8.64
CA MET A 20 -12.32 -7.52 9.11
C MET A 20 -13.34 -8.49 8.50
N GLU A 21 -13.21 -8.83 7.22
CA GLU A 21 -14.05 -9.85 6.56
C GLU A 21 -13.89 -11.21 7.22
N THR A 22 -12.65 -11.60 7.56
CA THR A 22 -12.37 -12.86 8.28
C THR A 22 -13.02 -12.84 9.67
N LEU A 23 -12.82 -11.77 10.46
CA LEU A 23 -13.42 -11.63 11.79
C LEU A 23 -14.95 -11.67 11.73
N LEU A 24 -15.56 -10.97 10.79
CA LEU A 24 -17.02 -11.01 10.58
C LEU A 24 -17.51 -12.41 10.23
N GLY A 25 -16.77 -13.13 9.39
CA GLY A 25 -17.07 -14.53 9.03
C GLY A 25 -16.97 -15.48 10.23
N GLU A 26 -15.93 -15.33 11.06
CA GLU A 26 -15.76 -16.10 12.30
C GLU A 26 -16.91 -15.87 13.30
N HIS A 27 -17.52 -14.67 13.29
CA HIS A 27 -18.73 -14.34 14.06
C HIS A 27 -20.04 -14.75 13.38
N GLY A 28 -19.97 -15.46 12.23
CA GLY A 28 -21.15 -15.96 11.51
C GLY A 28 -21.88 -14.91 10.66
N HIS A 29 -21.21 -13.82 10.31
CA HIS A 29 -21.75 -12.80 9.41
C HIS A 29 -21.37 -13.07 7.96
N THR A 30 -22.18 -12.58 7.02
CA THR A 30 -21.99 -12.83 5.59
C THR A 30 -22.01 -11.53 4.80
N PRO A 31 -21.22 -11.42 3.72
CA PRO A 31 -21.34 -10.29 2.81
C PRO A 31 -22.74 -10.28 2.16
N ALA A 32 -23.29 -9.07 1.98
CA ALA A 32 -24.53 -8.90 1.21
C ALA A 32 -24.28 -9.20 -0.26
N ALA A 33 -25.23 -9.88 -0.91
CA ALA A 33 -25.18 -10.12 -2.33
C ALA A 33 -25.42 -8.83 -3.12
N GLU A 34 -25.05 -8.81 -4.41
CA GLU A 34 -25.28 -7.66 -5.28
C GLU A 34 -26.78 -7.32 -5.34
N GLY A 35 -27.13 -6.06 -5.03
CA GLY A 35 -28.51 -5.58 -4.98
C GLY A 35 -29.26 -5.92 -3.68
N GLU A 36 -28.62 -6.57 -2.73
CA GLU A 36 -29.19 -6.85 -1.41
C GLU A 36 -28.88 -5.73 -0.43
N THR A 37 -29.83 -5.39 0.44
CA THR A 37 -29.60 -4.42 1.52
C THR A 37 -28.78 -5.07 2.65
N ALA A 38 -27.85 -4.31 3.21
CA ALA A 38 -27.02 -4.74 4.33
C ALA A 38 -27.60 -4.28 5.66
N ASP A 39 -27.32 -5.05 6.73
CA ASP A 39 -27.56 -4.63 8.12
C ASP A 39 -26.48 -3.64 8.60
N ALA A 40 -25.27 -3.76 8.06
CA ALA A 40 -24.15 -2.87 8.32
C ALA A 40 -23.37 -2.51 7.06
N VAL A 41 -22.99 -1.24 6.93
CA VAL A 41 -22.04 -0.77 5.89
C VAL A 41 -20.76 -0.27 6.56
N ILE A 42 -19.63 -0.78 6.14
CA ILE A 42 -18.32 -0.50 6.72
C ILE A 42 -17.47 0.24 5.68
N VAL A 43 -17.01 1.45 6.01
CA VAL A 43 -16.15 2.24 5.11
C VAL A 43 -14.74 2.32 5.69
N ASN A 44 -13.80 1.58 5.12
CA ASN A 44 -12.39 1.70 5.44
C ASN A 44 -11.77 2.84 4.64
N THR A 45 -11.46 3.94 5.33
CA THR A 45 -11.24 5.26 4.75
C THR A 45 -9.76 5.60 4.54
N CYS A 46 -9.49 6.48 3.56
CA CYS A 46 -8.16 6.98 3.24
C CYS A 46 -8.06 8.50 3.43
N ALA A 47 -6.87 8.97 3.87
CA ALA A 47 -6.57 10.38 4.08
C ALA A 47 -5.28 10.84 3.39
N VAL A 48 -4.62 10.02 2.59
CA VAL A 48 -3.29 10.33 2.00
C VAL A 48 -3.35 11.57 1.11
N THR A 49 -4.42 11.75 0.33
CA THR A 49 -4.62 12.94 -0.51
C THR A 49 -5.94 13.63 -0.16
N ALA A 50 -6.10 14.92 -0.54
CA ALA A 50 -7.36 15.63 -0.41
C ALA A 50 -8.49 14.92 -1.19
N GLU A 51 -8.16 14.39 -2.35
CA GLU A 51 -9.09 13.60 -3.18
C GLU A 51 -9.52 12.30 -2.48
N ALA A 52 -8.59 11.59 -1.84
CA ALA A 52 -8.93 10.40 -1.05
C ALA A 52 -9.89 10.73 0.10
N GLY A 53 -9.67 11.84 0.81
CA GLY A 53 -10.60 12.32 1.83
C GLY A 53 -11.98 12.70 1.26
N ARG A 54 -12.04 13.32 0.06
CA ARG A 54 -13.29 13.62 -0.64
C ARG A 54 -14.04 12.32 -1.01
N LYS A 55 -13.34 11.36 -1.60
CA LYS A 55 -13.91 10.04 -1.94
C LYS A 55 -14.41 9.29 -0.70
N SER A 56 -13.70 9.38 0.42
CA SER A 56 -14.15 8.78 1.69
C SER A 56 -15.50 9.35 2.14
N ARG A 57 -15.66 10.68 2.12
CA ARG A 57 -16.95 11.32 2.46
C ARG A 57 -18.08 10.93 1.50
N GLN A 58 -17.77 10.89 0.20
CA GLN A 58 -18.75 10.48 -0.82
C GLN A 58 -19.18 9.02 -0.62
N ALA A 59 -18.25 8.12 -0.31
CA ALA A 59 -18.56 6.71 -0.06
C ALA A 59 -19.47 6.54 1.16
N ILE A 60 -19.19 7.27 2.26
CA ILE A 60 -20.04 7.23 3.47
C ILE A 60 -21.48 7.65 3.13
N ASN A 61 -21.66 8.81 2.46
CA ASN A 61 -22.99 9.29 2.11
C ASN A 61 -23.72 8.34 1.16
N ARG A 62 -23.06 7.89 0.10
CA ARG A 62 -23.63 6.98 -0.90
C ARG A 62 -24.10 5.68 -0.26
N LEU A 63 -23.25 5.00 0.50
CA LEU A 63 -23.58 3.71 1.10
C LEU A 63 -24.70 3.83 2.14
N ARG A 64 -24.76 4.92 2.89
CA ARG A 64 -25.88 5.21 3.80
C ARG A 64 -27.19 5.38 3.04
N GLU A 65 -27.18 6.11 1.90
CA GLU A 65 -28.38 6.34 1.09
C GLU A 65 -28.84 5.05 0.40
N GLU A 66 -27.90 4.22 -0.06
CA GLU A 66 -28.17 2.93 -0.72
C GLU A 66 -28.66 1.85 0.27
N ASN A 67 -28.38 1.98 1.58
CA ASN A 67 -28.75 1.02 2.62
C ASN A 67 -29.50 1.70 3.77
N PRO A 68 -30.75 2.13 3.57
CA PRO A 68 -31.53 2.80 4.62
C PRO A 68 -31.76 1.87 5.82
N GLY A 69 -31.41 2.36 7.01
CA GLY A 69 -31.53 1.59 8.26
C GLY A 69 -30.33 0.72 8.61
N ALA A 70 -29.33 0.60 7.74
CA ALA A 70 -28.08 -0.08 8.07
C ALA A 70 -27.25 0.73 9.06
N VAL A 71 -26.53 0.04 9.94
CA VAL A 71 -25.47 0.65 10.77
C VAL A 71 -24.33 1.12 9.89
N VAL A 72 -23.95 2.39 9.99
CA VAL A 72 -22.84 2.97 9.23
C VAL A 72 -21.58 2.98 10.11
N ALA A 73 -20.64 2.10 9.81
CA ALA A 73 -19.35 2.01 10.48
C ALA A 73 -18.24 2.64 9.61
N VAL A 74 -17.40 3.48 10.21
CA VAL A 74 -16.30 4.15 9.53
C VAL A 74 -15.00 3.92 10.28
N SER A 75 -13.97 3.44 9.56
CA SER A 75 -12.63 3.27 10.13
C SER A 75 -11.54 3.77 9.17
N GLY A 76 -10.27 3.77 9.60
CA GLY A 76 -9.13 4.09 8.77
C GLY A 76 -8.55 5.49 8.96
N CYS A 77 -7.71 5.93 8.00
CA CYS A 77 -6.93 7.15 8.17
C CYS A 77 -7.77 8.43 8.18
N TYR A 78 -8.89 8.48 7.42
CA TYR A 78 -9.73 9.68 7.41
C TYR A 78 -10.49 9.84 8.72
N SER A 79 -11.11 8.78 9.24
CA SER A 79 -11.81 8.82 10.54
C SER A 79 -10.86 9.07 11.71
N GLN A 80 -9.61 8.60 11.64
CA GLN A 80 -8.58 8.92 12.63
C GLN A 80 -8.30 10.43 12.72
N LEU A 81 -8.28 11.14 11.58
CA LEU A 81 -8.00 12.57 11.51
C LEU A 81 -9.22 13.45 11.74
N SER A 82 -10.38 13.00 11.33
CA SER A 82 -11.60 13.81 11.26
C SER A 82 -12.83 13.04 11.75
N PRO A 83 -12.80 12.52 12.99
CA PRO A 83 -13.89 11.71 13.52
C PRO A 83 -15.19 12.52 13.67
N ASP A 84 -15.11 13.82 14.02
CA ASP A 84 -16.28 14.69 14.09
C ASP A 84 -16.97 14.88 12.74
N THR A 85 -16.19 14.88 11.66
CA THR A 85 -16.77 14.94 10.31
C THR A 85 -17.44 13.62 9.96
N ALA A 86 -16.89 12.48 10.33
CA ALA A 86 -17.52 11.18 10.14
C ALA A 86 -18.87 11.10 10.90
N ALA A 87 -18.92 11.57 12.14
CA ALA A 87 -20.15 11.67 12.91
C ALA A 87 -21.22 12.56 12.24
N LYS A 88 -20.81 13.73 11.74
CA LYS A 88 -21.72 14.65 10.99
C LYS A 88 -22.24 14.04 9.69
N LEU A 89 -21.57 13.07 9.12
CA LEU A 89 -22.01 12.31 7.93
C LEU A 89 -22.95 11.15 8.30
N GLY A 90 -23.30 11.00 9.58
CA GLY A 90 -24.23 9.98 10.06
C GLY A 90 -23.59 8.61 10.29
N ALA A 91 -22.30 8.55 10.61
CA ALA A 91 -21.67 7.32 11.05
C ALA A 91 -22.10 6.99 12.50
N ASP A 92 -22.56 5.77 12.71
CA ASP A 92 -22.98 5.23 14.01
C ASP A 92 -21.80 4.68 14.79
N VAL A 93 -20.86 4.03 14.10
CA VAL A 93 -19.65 3.45 14.67
C VAL A 93 -18.43 4.11 14.03
N ILE A 94 -17.56 4.73 14.85
CA ILE A 94 -16.39 5.48 14.37
C ILE A 94 -15.14 4.98 15.07
N PHE A 95 -14.25 4.36 14.28
CA PHE A 95 -12.93 3.91 14.72
C PHE A 95 -11.82 4.62 13.94
N GLY A 96 -10.63 4.66 14.53
CA GLY A 96 -9.42 5.15 13.88
C GLY A 96 -8.75 4.08 13.03
N THR A 97 -7.41 4.04 13.12
CA THR A 97 -6.55 3.10 12.38
C THR A 97 -6.11 1.89 13.21
N GLY A 98 -6.73 1.61 14.36
CA GLY A 98 -6.47 0.47 15.24
C GLY A 98 -7.74 -0.18 15.73
N ASP A 99 -7.58 -1.26 16.52
CA ASP A 99 -8.66 -1.97 17.24
C ASP A 99 -9.74 -2.56 16.31
N ARG A 100 -9.34 -3.33 15.27
CA ARG A 100 -10.29 -3.93 14.30
C ARG A 100 -11.21 -4.96 14.94
N VAL A 101 -10.72 -5.71 15.93
CA VAL A 101 -11.54 -6.64 16.69
C VAL A 101 -12.66 -5.88 17.42
N LYS A 102 -12.31 -4.83 18.16
CA LYS A 102 -13.32 -4.00 18.86
C LYS A 102 -14.27 -3.30 17.90
N LEU A 103 -13.83 -2.97 16.68
CA LEU A 103 -14.70 -2.40 15.65
C LEU A 103 -15.80 -3.37 15.26
N VAL A 104 -15.48 -4.66 15.07
CA VAL A 104 -16.48 -5.70 14.75
C VAL A 104 -17.48 -5.83 15.90
N ASP A 105 -17.00 -5.94 17.14
CA ASP A 105 -17.87 -5.98 18.34
C ASP A 105 -18.79 -4.75 18.45
N ALA A 106 -18.28 -3.56 18.11
CA ALA A 106 -19.07 -2.31 18.16
C ALA A 106 -20.17 -2.30 17.08
N ILE A 107 -19.88 -2.82 15.90
CA ILE A 107 -20.87 -2.96 14.81
C ILE A 107 -21.99 -3.91 15.24
N GLU A 108 -21.64 -5.06 15.84
CA GLU A 108 -22.62 -6.02 16.35
C GLU A 108 -23.55 -5.40 17.41
N ARG A 109 -22.96 -4.68 18.38
CA ARG A 109 -23.75 -3.97 19.41
C ARG A 109 -24.68 -2.93 18.78
N ALA A 110 -24.20 -2.16 17.81
CA ALA A 110 -25.02 -1.16 17.14
C ALA A 110 -26.17 -1.81 16.34
N CYS A 111 -25.93 -2.92 15.64
CA CYS A 111 -26.97 -3.68 14.95
C CYS A 111 -28.00 -4.28 15.90
N ALA A 112 -27.62 -4.57 17.14
CA ALA A 112 -28.55 -5.04 18.20
C ALA A 112 -29.34 -3.89 18.86
N GLY A 113 -29.25 -2.65 18.35
CA GLY A 113 -29.97 -1.49 18.88
C GLY A 113 -29.18 -0.74 19.95
N GLY A 114 -27.88 -0.99 20.08
CA GLY A 114 -26.99 -0.24 20.99
C GLY A 114 -26.76 1.21 20.55
N ALA A 115 -26.21 2.01 21.44
CA ALA A 115 -25.87 3.40 21.17
C ALA A 115 -24.70 3.52 20.18
N SER A 116 -24.62 4.66 19.48
CA SER A 116 -23.48 5.01 18.62
C SER A 116 -22.18 4.99 19.42
N GLU A 117 -21.12 4.42 18.84
CA GLU A 117 -19.84 4.23 19.49
C GLU A 117 -18.70 4.93 18.73
N ARG A 118 -17.85 5.63 19.51
CA ARG A 118 -16.67 6.30 18.96
C ARG A 118 -15.43 5.89 19.74
N CYS A 119 -14.50 5.21 19.04
CA CYS A 119 -13.23 4.77 19.58
C CYS A 119 -12.09 5.23 18.66
N VAL A 120 -11.57 6.42 18.90
CA VAL A 120 -10.44 7.00 18.17
C VAL A 120 -9.36 7.34 19.18
N ASP A 121 -8.36 6.50 19.24
CA ASP A 121 -7.23 6.61 20.15
C ASP A 121 -6.16 7.60 19.63
N LYS A 122 -5.11 7.80 20.43
CA LYS A 122 -3.94 8.58 20.03
C LYS A 122 -2.89 7.68 19.40
N PRO A 123 -2.62 7.76 18.08
CA PRO A 123 -1.77 6.82 17.37
C PRO A 123 -0.35 6.69 17.95
N PHE A 124 0.20 7.79 18.53
CA PHE A 124 1.54 7.78 19.13
C PHE A 124 1.62 7.06 20.49
N GLU A 125 0.49 6.73 21.12
CA GLU A 125 0.44 5.95 22.36
C GLU A 125 0.51 4.43 22.09
N ARG A 126 0.23 3.99 20.85
CA ARG A 126 0.31 2.59 20.45
C ARG A 126 1.75 2.10 20.49
N ARG A 127 1.98 0.93 21.09
CA ARG A 127 3.30 0.30 21.26
C ARG A 127 3.39 -1.09 20.65
N VAL A 128 2.27 -1.76 20.50
CA VAL A 128 2.19 -3.15 20.04
C VAL A 128 1.63 -3.18 18.62
N PHE A 129 2.15 -4.08 17.80
CA PHE A 129 1.58 -4.37 16.48
C PHE A 129 0.19 -4.99 16.65
N GLU A 130 -0.78 -4.54 15.89
CA GLU A 130 -2.11 -5.13 15.88
C GLU A 130 -2.09 -6.39 15.02
N GLU A 131 -2.06 -7.54 15.69
CA GLU A 131 -2.18 -8.83 15.03
C GLU A 131 -3.61 -9.01 14.54
N LEU A 132 -3.74 -9.25 13.25
CA LEU A 132 -5.02 -9.47 12.58
C LEU A 132 -4.94 -10.78 11.81
N PRO A 133 -6.05 -11.52 11.67
CA PRO A 133 -6.05 -12.70 10.85
C PRO A 133 -5.58 -12.35 9.44
N ALA A 134 -4.61 -13.10 8.93
CA ALA A 134 -4.21 -12.99 7.53
C ALA A 134 -5.43 -13.48 6.72
N GLY A 135 -6.18 -12.52 6.19
CA GLY A 135 -7.43 -12.80 5.50
C GLY A 135 -7.18 -13.20 4.07
N ALA A 136 -7.93 -14.21 3.68
CA ALA A 136 -8.03 -14.65 2.32
C ALA A 136 -9.30 -14.06 1.71
N ALA A 137 -9.19 -13.11 0.79
CA ALA A 137 -10.31 -12.82 -0.07
C ALA A 137 -10.52 -14.03 -0.99
N GLU A 138 -11.69 -14.67 -0.88
CA GLU A 138 -12.06 -15.84 -1.66
C GLU A 138 -11.79 -15.61 -3.16
N GLY A 139 -11.15 -16.56 -3.81
CA GLY A 139 -10.85 -16.47 -5.23
C GLY A 139 -9.65 -15.61 -5.63
N ARG A 140 -8.79 -15.16 -4.75
CA ARG A 140 -7.53 -14.46 -5.09
C ARG A 140 -6.35 -15.42 -5.14
N THR A 141 -5.43 -15.15 -6.06
CA THR A 141 -4.15 -15.90 -6.20
C THR A 141 -3.04 -15.29 -5.35
N ARG A 142 -3.18 -14.01 -4.98
CA ARG A 142 -2.22 -13.24 -4.17
C ARG A 142 -2.81 -12.88 -2.82
N ALA A 143 -2.03 -13.12 -1.75
CA ALA A 143 -2.33 -12.68 -0.41
C ALA A 143 -1.54 -11.43 -0.03
N LEU A 144 -2.06 -10.66 0.91
CA LEU A 144 -1.36 -9.55 1.55
C LEU A 144 -0.97 -9.97 2.97
N LEU A 145 0.25 -9.63 3.40
CA LEU A 145 0.66 -9.74 4.79
C LEU A 145 1.24 -8.40 5.25
N LYS A 146 0.59 -7.77 6.21
CA LYS A 146 1.10 -6.57 6.86
C LYS A 146 2.13 -6.97 7.90
N ILE A 147 3.41 -6.66 7.65
CA ILE A 147 4.51 -6.97 8.56
C ILE A 147 4.95 -5.75 9.39
N GLN A 148 4.47 -4.55 9.05
CA GLN A 148 4.87 -3.31 9.71
C GLN A 148 3.74 -2.28 9.66
N ASP A 149 3.59 -1.46 10.71
CA ASP A 149 2.66 -0.34 10.77
C ASP A 149 3.31 0.89 11.44
N GLY A 150 2.78 2.08 11.15
CA GLY A 150 3.32 3.34 11.63
C GLY A 150 4.55 3.82 10.86
N CYS A 151 4.86 5.12 11.00
CA CYS A 151 6.01 5.76 10.36
C CYS A 151 6.44 6.99 11.16
N VAL A 152 7.75 7.20 11.30
CA VAL A 152 8.35 8.36 12.00
C VAL A 152 9.28 9.17 11.12
N ASN A 153 9.19 9.04 9.79
CA ASN A 153 10.02 9.80 8.85
C ASN A 153 9.63 11.28 8.77
N PHE A 154 8.36 11.61 9.09
CA PHE A 154 7.83 12.97 9.08
C PHE A 154 8.18 13.75 7.80
N CYS A 155 8.04 13.10 6.63
CA CYS A 155 8.14 13.77 5.35
C CYS A 155 7.13 14.94 5.34
N THR A 156 7.56 16.11 4.88
CA THR A 156 6.82 17.36 5.07
C THR A 156 5.42 17.39 4.43
N TYR A 157 5.19 16.54 3.43
CA TYR A 157 3.89 16.40 2.75
C TYR A 157 2.98 15.32 3.36
N CYS A 158 3.51 14.49 4.28
CA CYS A 158 2.88 13.24 4.67
C CYS A 158 2.06 13.36 5.97
N ILE A 159 0.82 12.93 5.91
CA ILE A 159 -0.10 12.90 7.06
C ILE A 159 -0.03 11.57 7.84
N ILE A 160 0.63 10.57 7.30
CA ILE A 160 0.62 9.20 7.83
C ILE A 160 1.17 9.07 9.25
N PRO A 161 2.27 9.74 9.65
CA PRO A 161 2.72 9.69 11.04
C PRO A 161 1.61 10.07 12.05
N TYR A 162 0.78 11.04 11.69
CA TYR A 162 -0.30 11.54 12.55
C TYR A 162 -1.54 10.62 12.58
N THR A 163 -1.64 9.67 11.64
CA THR A 163 -2.74 8.70 11.59
C THR A 163 -2.36 7.33 12.11
N ARG A 164 -1.12 6.90 11.88
CA ARG A 164 -0.64 5.55 12.19
C ARG A 164 0.30 5.50 13.38
N GLY A 165 0.95 6.64 13.72
CA GLY A 165 1.81 6.76 14.89
C GLY A 165 3.17 6.08 14.74
N ARG A 166 3.69 5.54 15.86
CA ARG A 166 5.03 4.96 15.95
C ARG A 166 5.18 3.68 15.13
N LEU A 167 6.42 3.34 14.82
CA LEU A 167 6.80 2.06 14.22
C LEU A 167 6.35 0.91 15.11
N ARG A 168 5.74 -0.09 14.50
CA ARG A 168 5.36 -1.36 15.12
C ARG A 168 5.52 -2.44 14.06
N SER A 169 6.29 -3.47 14.39
CA SER A 169 6.62 -4.58 13.50
C SER A 169 6.00 -5.88 14.01
N LEU A 170 5.53 -6.71 13.09
CA LEU A 170 5.08 -8.06 13.39
C LEU A 170 6.33 -8.92 13.72
N PRO A 171 6.37 -9.66 14.83
CA PRO A 171 7.49 -10.54 15.14
C PRO A 171 7.78 -11.55 14.02
N ILE A 172 9.05 -11.91 13.81
CA ILE A 172 9.46 -12.81 12.71
C ILE A 172 8.71 -14.14 12.76
N ALA A 173 8.58 -14.73 13.95
CA ALA A 173 7.92 -16.03 14.12
C ALA A 173 6.45 -15.98 13.67
N ASP A 174 5.73 -14.88 14.01
CA ASP A 174 4.34 -14.70 13.66
C ASP A 174 4.17 -14.42 12.16
N ALA A 175 5.10 -13.65 11.57
CA ALA A 175 5.13 -13.40 10.13
C ALA A 175 5.39 -14.71 9.34
N ALA A 176 6.31 -15.54 9.78
CA ALA A 176 6.59 -16.85 9.19
C ALA A 176 5.40 -17.81 9.32
N SER A 177 4.78 -17.87 10.51
CA SER A 177 3.58 -18.67 10.76
C SER A 177 2.40 -18.26 9.86
N ALA A 178 2.14 -16.96 9.75
CA ALA A 178 1.10 -16.43 8.87
C ALA A 178 1.36 -16.76 7.39
N ALA A 179 2.61 -16.67 6.94
CA ALA A 179 3.01 -17.02 5.59
C ALA A 179 2.83 -18.51 5.30
N ALA A 180 3.23 -19.39 6.22
CA ALA A 180 3.04 -20.85 6.12
C ALA A 180 1.54 -21.20 6.00
N LYS A 181 0.69 -20.56 6.81
CA LYS A 181 -0.76 -20.75 6.75
C LYS A 181 -1.32 -20.37 5.37
N LEU A 182 -0.99 -19.19 4.86
CA LEU A 182 -1.43 -18.72 3.54
C LEU A 182 -0.92 -19.62 2.40
N CYS A 183 0.30 -20.13 2.52
CA CYS A 183 0.86 -21.11 1.58
C CYS A 183 0.04 -22.41 1.57
N ALA A 184 -0.30 -22.93 2.75
CA ALA A 184 -1.13 -24.12 2.90
C ALA A 184 -2.57 -23.92 2.38
N GLU A 185 -3.11 -22.72 2.45
CA GLU A 185 -4.40 -22.32 1.86
C GLU A 185 -4.36 -22.20 0.31
N GLY A 186 -3.19 -22.37 -0.31
CA GLY A 186 -3.02 -22.44 -1.76
C GLY A 186 -2.71 -21.11 -2.45
N TYR A 187 -2.40 -20.04 -1.70
CA TYR A 187 -1.93 -18.79 -2.31
C TYR A 187 -0.58 -18.99 -3.00
N ARG A 188 -0.39 -18.32 -4.14
CA ARG A 188 0.80 -18.46 -4.99
C ARG A 188 1.76 -17.29 -4.90
N GLU A 189 1.30 -16.14 -4.45
CA GLU A 189 2.15 -14.96 -4.20
C GLU A 189 1.74 -14.29 -2.89
N LEU A 190 2.73 -13.94 -2.07
CA LEU A 190 2.58 -13.14 -0.87
C LEU A 190 3.19 -11.76 -1.07
N VAL A 191 2.37 -10.73 -0.93
CA VAL A 191 2.83 -9.34 -0.98
C VAL A 191 3.06 -8.85 0.45
N LEU A 192 4.33 -8.68 0.84
CA LEU A 192 4.70 -8.11 2.12
C LEU A 192 4.43 -6.62 2.10
N THR A 193 3.55 -6.15 2.97
CA THR A 193 3.11 -4.75 3.00
C THR A 193 3.28 -4.13 4.38
N GLY A 194 3.25 -2.82 4.42
CA GLY A 194 3.31 -2.01 5.62
C GLY A 194 3.23 -0.53 5.25
N ILE A 195 3.32 0.31 6.25
CA ILE A 195 3.39 1.76 6.08
C ILE A 195 4.80 2.18 5.65
N GLU A 196 5.82 1.57 6.26
CA GLU A 196 7.24 1.80 5.96
C GLU A 196 8.04 0.52 6.27
N ILE A 197 7.96 -0.46 5.38
CA ILE A 197 8.59 -1.78 5.61
C ILE A 197 10.12 -1.72 5.67
N ALA A 198 10.76 -0.67 5.12
CA ALA A 198 12.20 -0.48 5.25
C ALA A 198 12.65 -0.24 6.70
N SER A 199 11.72 0.21 7.57
CA SER A 199 11.96 0.39 9.01
C SER A 199 11.54 -0.83 9.85
N TYR A 200 11.29 -1.98 9.23
CA TYR A 200 10.93 -3.21 9.94
C TYR A 200 11.95 -3.56 11.01
N GLY A 201 11.48 -3.99 12.16
CA GLY A 201 12.26 -4.54 13.26
C GLY A 201 12.97 -3.52 14.14
N VAL A 202 12.97 -2.23 13.79
CA VAL A 202 13.63 -1.19 14.61
C VAL A 202 13.07 -1.12 16.02
N ASP A 203 11.82 -1.47 16.20
CA ASP A 203 11.05 -1.49 17.45
C ASP A 203 11.09 -2.86 18.17
N LEU A 204 11.57 -3.91 17.52
CA LEU A 204 11.68 -5.26 18.09
C LEU A 204 13.00 -5.46 18.86
N GLU A 205 12.98 -6.40 19.80
CA GLU A 205 14.20 -6.85 20.49
C GLU A 205 15.19 -7.44 19.48
N GLY A 206 16.46 -7.16 19.64
CA GLY A 206 17.51 -7.58 18.71
C GLY A 206 17.52 -6.81 17.37
N LYS A 207 16.55 -5.96 17.12
CA LYS A 207 16.42 -5.12 15.91
C LYS A 207 16.65 -5.89 14.60
N PRO A 208 15.87 -6.95 14.35
CA PRO A 208 16.00 -7.72 13.12
C PRO A 208 15.73 -6.83 11.90
N SER A 209 16.42 -7.11 10.81
CA SER A 209 16.27 -6.36 9.56
C SER A 209 15.08 -6.86 8.74
N LEU A 210 14.70 -6.06 7.72
CA LEU A 210 13.73 -6.51 6.71
C LEU A 210 14.20 -7.81 6.01
N ALA A 211 15.50 -7.97 5.76
CA ALA A 211 16.03 -9.18 5.16
C ALA A 211 15.84 -10.41 6.07
N ASP A 212 15.90 -10.26 7.40
CA ASP A 212 15.67 -11.37 8.32
C ASP A 212 14.24 -11.90 8.22
N VAL A 213 13.25 -11.03 8.25
CA VAL A 213 11.84 -11.48 8.14
C VAL A 213 11.51 -12.01 6.75
N VAL A 214 12.06 -11.44 5.68
CA VAL A 214 11.86 -11.95 4.31
C VAL A 214 12.45 -13.34 4.13
N CYS A 215 13.67 -13.59 4.66
CA CYS A 215 14.29 -14.91 4.62
C CYS A 215 13.48 -15.94 5.44
N ALA A 216 13.02 -15.59 6.64
CA ALA A 216 12.21 -16.48 7.46
C ALA A 216 10.86 -16.82 6.80
N ILE A 217 10.22 -15.85 6.15
CA ILE A 217 9.00 -16.08 5.39
C ILE A 217 9.25 -16.98 4.16
N ALA A 218 10.36 -16.78 3.43
CA ALA A 218 10.72 -17.61 2.30
C ALA A 218 10.96 -19.07 2.69
N GLU A 219 11.59 -19.27 3.84
CA GLU A 219 11.81 -20.60 4.41
C GLU A 219 10.51 -21.28 4.86
N ALA A 220 9.59 -20.52 5.46
CA ALA A 220 8.29 -21.02 5.93
C ALA A 220 7.28 -21.30 4.81
N ALA A 221 7.42 -20.65 3.66
CA ALA A 221 6.51 -20.73 2.52
C ALA A 221 7.28 -20.92 1.18
N PRO A 222 7.99 -22.04 1.00
CA PRO A 222 8.93 -22.24 -0.12
C PRO A 222 8.25 -22.30 -1.51
N ASP A 223 6.96 -22.60 -1.57
CA ASP A 223 6.20 -22.72 -2.83
C ASP A 223 5.49 -21.43 -3.23
N MET A 224 5.66 -20.36 -2.45
CA MET A 224 4.95 -19.10 -2.66
C MET A 224 5.91 -17.99 -3.09
N ARG A 225 5.61 -17.28 -4.19
CA ARG A 225 6.38 -16.11 -4.61
C ARG A 225 6.26 -15.01 -3.56
N LEU A 226 7.34 -14.32 -3.27
CA LEU A 226 7.37 -13.19 -2.34
C LEU A 226 7.56 -11.88 -3.12
N ARG A 227 6.69 -10.92 -2.87
CA ARG A 227 6.81 -9.57 -3.43
C ARG A 227 6.88 -8.55 -2.32
N LEU A 228 7.84 -7.64 -2.41
CA LEU A 228 8.00 -6.56 -1.45
C LEU A 228 7.06 -5.39 -1.78
N GLY A 229 6.52 -4.76 -0.75
CA GLY A 229 5.87 -3.46 -0.84
C GLY A 229 6.88 -2.34 -1.10
N SER A 230 6.44 -1.09 -0.87
CA SER A 230 7.28 0.09 -1.10
C SER A 230 8.49 0.13 -0.16
N LEU A 231 9.66 0.41 -0.73
CA LEU A 231 10.93 0.49 -0.01
C LEU A 231 11.46 1.93 -0.01
N GLU A 232 11.96 2.37 1.13
CA GLU A 232 12.85 3.51 1.16
C GLU A 232 14.26 3.08 0.70
N PRO A 233 14.96 3.82 -0.19
CA PRO A 233 16.20 3.34 -0.80
C PRO A 233 17.33 3.04 0.20
N THR A 234 17.29 3.63 1.38
CA THR A 234 18.32 3.42 2.42
C THR A 234 18.42 2.00 2.96
N VAL A 235 17.33 1.18 2.83
CA VAL A 235 17.35 -0.23 3.23
C VAL A 235 18.16 -1.11 2.27
N ILE A 236 18.38 -0.63 1.03
CA ILE A 236 19.09 -1.38 0.00
C ILE A 236 20.59 -1.33 0.25
N THR A 237 21.09 -2.34 0.94
CA THR A 237 22.51 -2.55 1.24
C THR A 237 23.04 -3.76 0.48
N GLU A 238 24.36 -3.91 0.42
CA GLU A 238 25.01 -5.09 -0.16
C GLU A 238 24.52 -6.38 0.51
N ASP A 239 24.40 -6.38 1.84
CA ASP A 239 23.90 -7.55 2.60
C ASP A 239 22.43 -7.84 2.28
N PHE A 240 21.58 -6.83 2.23
CA PHE A 240 20.18 -6.96 1.80
C PHE A 240 20.08 -7.61 0.42
N CYS A 241 20.80 -7.08 -0.56
CA CYS A 241 20.76 -7.60 -1.93
C CYS A 241 21.31 -9.02 -2.02
N ARG A 242 22.44 -9.30 -1.39
CA ARG A 242 23.08 -10.63 -1.38
C ARG A 242 22.16 -11.70 -0.78
N ARG A 243 21.54 -11.40 0.35
CA ARG A 243 20.63 -12.34 1.05
C ARG A 243 19.36 -12.57 0.25
N LEU A 244 18.76 -11.53 -0.26
CA LEU A 244 17.51 -11.67 -1.02
C LEU A 244 17.74 -12.30 -2.40
N ALA A 245 18.88 -12.09 -3.03
CA ALA A 245 19.22 -12.72 -4.30
C ALA A 245 19.41 -14.26 -4.20
N SER A 246 19.66 -14.78 -2.99
CA SER A 246 19.70 -16.23 -2.76
C SER A 246 18.31 -16.88 -2.69
N LEU A 247 17.24 -16.09 -2.61
CA LEU A 247 15.86 -16.57 -2.48
C LEU A 247 15.26 -16.81 -3.88
N GLY A 248 15.05 -18.06 -4.25
CA GLY A 248 14.44 -18.42 -5.54
C GLY A 248 12.98 -17.99 -5.69
N THR A 249 12.32 -17.68 -4.59
CA THR A 249 10.90 -17.28 -4.54
C THR A 249 10.69 -15.76 -4.63
N LEU A 250 11.74 -14.95 -4.47
CA LEU A 250 11.59 -13.50 -4.48
C LEU A 250 11.27 -12.97 -5.89
N CYS A 251 10.20 -12.21 -6.01
CA CYS A 251 9.88 -11.46 -7.23
C CYS A 251 10.92 -10.36 -7.45
N ARG A 252 11.48 -10.30 -8.65
CA ARG A 252 12.50 -9.31 -9.05
C ARG A 252 11.87 -7.96 -9.37
N HIS A 253 11.07 -7.43 -8.44
CA HIS A 253 10.40 -6.14 -8.54
C HIS A 253 10.63 -5.35 -7.26
N PHE A 254 11.10 -4.11 -7.41
CA PHE A 254 11.37 -3.20 -6.30
C PHE A 254 10.67 -1.88 -6.54
N HIS A 255 9.69 -1.57 -5.70
CA HIS A 255 9.03 -0.27 -5.72
C HIS A 255 9.73 0.67 -4.74
N LEU A 256 10.36 1.73 -5.26
CA LEU A 256 11.19 2.64 -4.48
C LEU A 256 10.51 3.99 -4.31
N SER A 257 10.47 4.50 -3.09
CA SER A 257 9.86 5.79 -2.74
C SER A 257 10.77 6.95 -3.15
N LEU A 258 10.89 7.28 -4.45
CA LEU A 258 11.74 8.37 -4.95
C LEU A 258 11.22 9.75 -4.53
N GLN A 259 9.97 10.05 -4.79
CA GLN A 259 9.25 11.30 -4.54
C GLN A 259 9.67 12.49 -5.41
N SER A 260 10.97 12.72 -5.70
CA SER A 260 11.48 13.72 -6.63
C SER A 260 12.87 13.35 -7.13
N GLY A 261 13.18 13.69 -8.38
CA GLY A 261 14.52 13.55 -8.96
C GLY A 261 15.39 14.80 -8.76
N CYS A 262 15.03 15.72 -7.86
CA CYS A 262 15.76 16.94 -7.57
C CYS A 262 16.11 17.03 -6.08
N ASP A 263 17.40 17.13 -5.74
CA ASP A 263 17.89 17.12 -4.36
C ASP A 263 17.33 18.27 -3.52
N ARG A 264 17.17 19.47 -4.11
CA ARG A 264 16.54 20.61 -3.44
C ARG A 264 15.11 20.27 -3.00
N THR A 265 14.35 19.64 -3.87
CA THR A 265 12.97 19.22 -3.58
C THR A 265 12.95 18.09 -2.55
N LEU A 266 13.82 17.08 -2.66
CA LEU A 266 13.96 16.00 -1.68
C LEU A 266 14.28 16.55 -0.28
N LYS A 267 15.19 17.52 -0.17
CA LYS A 267 15.52 18.20 1.08
C LYS A 267 14.31 18.92 1.68
N ASN A 268 13.54 19.65 0.86
CA ASN A 268 12.34 20.34 1.29
C ASN A 268 11.22 19.34 1.71
N MET A 269 11.19 18.15 1.11
CA MET A 269 10.33 17.04 1.49
C MET A 269 10.78 16.33 2.77
N ASN A 270 11.91 16.68 3.36
CA ASN A 270 12.56 16.00 4.50
C ASN A 270 12.92 14.54 4.19
N ARG A 271 13.34 14.24 2.94
CA ARG A 271 13.86 12.91 2.59
C ARG A 271 15.27 12.72 3.16
N LYS A 272 15.61 11.47 3.48
CA LYS A 272 16.88 11.10 4.15
C LYS A 272 17.95 10.61 3.16
N TYR A 273 17.71 10.79 1.89
CA TYR A 273 18.61 10.45 0.77
C TYR A 273 18.53 11.53 -0.30
N ASP A 274 19.52 11.56 -1.14
CA ASP A 274 19.63 12.37 -2.35
C ASP A 274 19.53 11.53 -3.62
N THR A 275 19.55 12.17 -4.77
CA THR A 275 19.44 11.49 -6.08
C THR A 275 20.65 10.59 -6.36
N ALA A 276 21.85 10.97 -5.89
CA ALA A 276 23.06 10.17 -6.05
C ALA A 276 22.95 8.85 -5.28
N THR A 277 22.55 8.91 -4.01
CA THR A 277 22.27 7.74 -3.17
C THR A 277 21.17 6.86 -3.81
N PHE A 278 20.07 7.48 -4.24
CA PHE A 278 18.99 6.71 -4.90
C PHE A 278 19.49 5.96 -6.13
N PHE A 279 20.25 6.63 -7.00
CA PHE A 279 20.81 6.02 -8.20
C PHE A 279 21.75 4.86 -7.86
N GLU A 280 22.68 5.06 -6.89
CA GLU A 280 23.56 3.99 -6.40
C GLU A 280 22.75 2.74 -5.97
N LYS A 281 21.63 2.94 -5.24
CA LYS A 281 20.78 1.82 -4.79
C LYS A 281 20.09 1.12 -5.95
N THR A 282 19.70 1.83 -7.00
CA THR A 282 19.13 1.19 -8.20
C THR A 282 20.18 0.34 -8.94
N GLU A 283 21.42 0.84 -9.06
CA GLU A 283 22.51 0.07 -9.68
C GLU A 283 22.90 -1.15 -8.83
N LEU A 284 22.86 -1.01 -7.50
CA LEU A 284 23.08 -2.15 -6.59
C LEU A 284 22.02 -3.24 -6.76
N LEU A 285 20.74 -2.85 -6.90
CA LEU A 285 19.67 -3.82 -7.22
C LEU A 285 19.92 -4.50 -8.55
N ARG A 286 20.26 -3.78 -9.62
CA ARG A 286 20.54 -4.34 -10.95
C ARG A 286 21.73 -5.29 -10.95
N LYS A 287 22.75 -5.03 -10.12
CA LYS A 287 23.91 -5.91 -9.94
C LYS A 287 23.50 -7.28 -9.40
N TYR A 288 22.61 -7.33 -8.41
CA TYR A 288 22.17 -8.58 -7.75
C TYR A 288 20.95 -9.23 -8.41
N PHE A 289 20.12 -8.43 -9.05
CA PHE A 289 18.88 -8.85 -9.71
C PHE A 289 18.87 -8.35 -11.16
N PRO A 290 19.62 -8.99 -12.06
CA PRO A 290 19.61 -8.61 -13.47
C PRO A 290 18.18 -8.58 -14.02
N ASP A 291 17.87 -7.58 -14.84
CA ASP A 291 16.55 -7.36 -15.44
C ASP A 291 15.40 -7.14 -14.44
N CYS A 292 15.69 -6.75 -13.20
CA CYS A 292 14.63 -6.45 -12.24
C CYS A 292 13.77 -5.26 -12.67
N GLY A 293 12.47 -5.32 -12.34
CA GLY A 293 11.57 -4.18 -12.44
C GLY A 293 11.83 -3.20 -11.30
N ILE A 294 12.15 -1.94 -11.63
CA ILE A 294 12.23 -0.86 -10.64
C ILE A 294 11.14 0.14 -10.93
N THR A 295 10.23 0.31 -9.97
CA THR A 295 9.13 1.28 -10.06
C THR A 295 9.24 2.33 -8.97
N CYS A 296 8.63 3.50 -9.15
CA CYS A 296 8.69 4.54 -8.14
C CYS A 296 7.42 5.40 -8.08
N ASP A 297 7.29 6.16 -6.97
CA ASP A 297 6.35 7.26 -6.83
C ASP A 297 7.06 8.59 -7.00
N ILE A 298 6.45 9.55 -7.71
CA ILE A 298 6.96 10.91 -7.91
C ILE A 298 5.84 11.92 -7.65
N ILE A 299 6.14 12.94 -6.87
CA ILE A 299 5.27 14.07 -6.58
C ILE A 299 5.78 15.28 -7.37
N VAL A 300 4.93 15.85 -8.22
CA VAL A 300 5.24 17.07 -8.99
C VAL A 300 4.46 18.27 -8.47
N GLY A 301 5.03 19.47 -8.60
CA GLY A 301 4.39 20.70 -8.12
C GLY A 301 4.39 20.80 -6.59
N PHE A 302 5.44 20.30 -5.95
CA PHE A 302 5.71 20.51 -4.53
C PHE A 302 5.96 22.00 -4.25
N PRO A 303 5.59 22.55 -3.07
CA PRO A 303 5.83 23.96 -2.76
C PRO A 303 7.27 24.40 -3.00
N GLY A 304 7.46 25.48 -3.74
CA GLY A 304 8.77 26.03 -4.11
C GLY A 304 9.50 25.30 -5.23
N GLU A 305 8.93 24.26 -5.83
CA GLU A 305 9.51 23.58 -7.00
C GLU A 305 9.52 24.52 -8.21
N SER A 306 10.70 24.75 -8.80
CA SER A 306 10.86 25.55 -10.02
C SER A 306 10.68 24.71 -11.29
N ASP A 307 10.65 25.36 -12.46
CA ASP A 307 10.67 24.63 -13.73
C ASP A 307 12.02 23.96 -14.01
N GLU A 308 13.09 24.44 -13.40
CA GLU A 308 14.41 23.80 -13.43
C GLU A 308 14.43 22.52 -12.59
N ASP A 309 13.85 22.52 -11.38
CA ASP A 309 13.71 21.33 -10.56
C ASP A 309 12.85 20.26 -11.26
N GLN A 310 11.79 20.71 -11.94
CA GLN A 310 10.96 19.80 -12.76
C GLN A 310 11.80 19.14 -13.86
N ARG A 311 12.59 19.93 -14.63
CA ARG A 311 13.49 19.38 -15.67
C ARG A 311 14.48 18.39 -15.07
N THR A 312 15.14 18.74 -13.97
CA THR A 312 16.06 17.85 -13.25
C THR A 312 15.38 16.53 -12.88
N THR A 313 14.11 16.58 -12.45
CA THR A 313 13.35 15.37 -12.14
C THR A 313 13.06 14.55 -13.40
N LEU A 314 12.72 15.18 -14.53
CA LEU A 314 12.49 14.47 -15.79
C LEU A 314 13.77 13.78 -16.28
N ASP A 315 14.90 14.47 -16.26
CA ASP A 315 16.22 13.94 -16.63
C ASP A 315 16.61 12.75 -15.73
N PHE A 316 16.26 12.83 -14.44
CA PHE A 316 16.51 11.74 -13.49
C PHE A 316 15.64 10.51 -13.77
N ILE A 317 14.36 10.69 -14.15
CA ILE A 317 13.50 9.58 -14.58
C ILE A 317 14.12 8.83 -15.77
N GLU A 318 14.60 9.58 -16.76
CA GLU A 318 15.28 9.01 -17.94
C GLU A 318 16.57 8.29 -17.56
N LYS A 319 17.40 8.91 -16.72
CA LYS A 319 18.68 8.37 -16.24
C LYS A 319 18.52 7.04 -15.53
N VAL A 320 17.52 6.92 -14.62
CA VAL A 320 17.27 5.68 -13.89
C VAL A 320 16.66 4.62 -14.79
N GLY A 321 15.80 4.98 -15.73
CA GLY A 321 15.12 4.03 -16.61
C GLY A 321 14.16 3.12 -15.83
N PHE A 322 13.17 3.72 -15.16
CA PHE A 322 12.15 2.97 -14.41
C PHE A 322 11.31 2.08 -15.32
N SER A 323 10.95 0.90 -14.82
CA SER A 323 9.96 0.02 -15.47
C SER A 323 8.53 0.56 -15.38
N ASP A 324 8.24 1.39 -14.38
CA ASP A 324 7.05 2.25 -14.29
C ASP A 324 7.27 3.35 -13.24
N ALA A 325 6.54 4.46 -13.36
CA ALA A 325 6.54 5.52 -12.37
C ALA A 325 5.14 6.10 -12.17
N HIS A 326 4.71 6.16 -10.92
CA HIS A 326 3.42 6.74 -10.54
C HIS A 326 3.59 8.24 -10.27
N ILE A 327 3.00 9.06 -11.11
CA ILE A 327 3.12 10.53 -11.04
C ILE A 327 1.92 11.13 -10.35
N PHE A 328 2.14 11.79 -9.22
CA PHE A 328 1.13 12.46 -8.41
C PHE A 328 1.34 13.98 -8.40
N PRO A 329 0.33 14.78 -8.70
CA PRO A 329 0.39 16.20 -8.37
C PRO A 329 0.37 16.36 -6.85
N TYR A 330 1.23 17.24 -6.31
CA TYR A 330 1.23 17.53 -4.87
C TYR A 330 -0.19 17.90 -4.40
N SER A 331 -0.64 17.19 -3.39
CA SER A 331 -1.95 17.39 -2.76
C SER A 331 -1.78 18.02 -1.39
N ARG A 332 -2.17 19.28 -1.28
CA ARG A 332 -2.14 20.02 -0.02
C ARG A 332 -2.94 19.30 1.07
N ARG A 333 -2.32 19.09 2.23
CA ARG A 333 -2.93 18.36 3.36
C ARG A 333 -2.85 19.18 4.63
N PRO A 334 -4.00 19.67 5.15
CA PRO A 334 -4.04 20.37 6.45
C PRO A 334 -3.37 19.55 7.55
N GLY A 335 -2.55 20.22 8.35
CA GLY A 335 -1.80 19.58 9.45
C GLY A 335 -0.41 19.09 9.08
N THR A 336 -0.03 19.12 7.78
CA THR A 336 1.33 18.81 7.36
C THR A 336 2.20 20.07 7.25
N PRO A 337 3.55 20.00 7.45
CA PRO A 337 4.42 21.16 7.25
C PRO A 337 4.29 21.78 5.85
N ALA A 338 4.25 20.95 4.79
CA ALA A 338 4.14 21.43 3.41
C ALA A 338 2.84 22.19 3.11
N ASP A 339 1.79 21.99 3.89
CA ASP A 339 0.55 22.78 3.78
C ASP A 339 0.78 24.27 4.08
N LYS A 340 1.76 24.58 4.92
CA LYS A 340 2.10 25.93 5.38
C LYS A 340 3.29 26.56 4.66
N MET A 341 3.96 25.81 3.77
CA MET A 341 5.09 26.32 3.00
C MET A 341 4.64 27.37 1.99
N ASP A 342 5.47 28.38 1.81
CA ASP A 342 5.33 29.37 0.74
C ASP A 342 5.59 28.72 -0.63
N GLY A 343 5.27 29.45 -1.71
CA GLY A 343 5.51 28.96 -3.07
C GLY A 343 4.59 27.80 -3.48
N GLN A 344 3.37 27.78 -2.97
CA GLN A 344 2.35 26.82 -3.42
C GLN A 344 2.10 26.93 -4.93
N ILE A 345 2.22 25.81 -5.62
CA ILE A 345 2.08 25.74 -7.09
C ILE A 345 0.59 25.66 -7.45
N ASP A 346 0.18 26.40 -8.47
CA ASP A 346 -1.19 26.40 -8.98
C ASP A 346 -1.57 25.09 -9.67
N ARG A 347 -2.87 24.87 -9.83
CA ARG A 347 -3.42 23.63 -10.39
C ARG A 347 -3.02 23.42 -11.85
N SER A 348 -2.93 24.46 -12.66
CA SER A 348 -2.59 24.37 -14.08
C SER A 348 -1.14 23.94 -14.27
N THR A 349 -0.23 24.53 -13.52
CA THR A 349 1.20 24.16 -13.49
C THR A 349 1.39 22.72 -13.02
N LYS A 350 0.73 22.28 -11.94
CA LYS A 350 0.76 20.86 -11.49
C LYS A 350 0.26 19.93 -12.58
N ALA A 351 -0.82 20.28 -13.29
CA ALA A 351 -1.37 19.44 -14.36
C ALA A 351 -0.41 19.35 -15.54
N ARG A 352 0.25 20.46 -15.94
CA ARG A 352 1.29 20.47 -16.98
C ARG A 352 2.46 19.57 -16.58
N ARG A 353 3.04 19.77 -15.40
CA ARG A 353 4.17 18.97 -14.88
C ARG A 353 3.84 17.48 -14.78
N SER A 354 2.60 17.16 -14.38
CA SER A 354 2.14 15.76 -14.34
C SER A 354 2.10 15.12 -15.72
N ARG A 355 1.66 15.86 -16.75
CA ARG A 355 1.64 15.34 -18.13
C ARG A 355 3.06 15.12 -18.66
N GLU A 356 3.95 16.08 -18.44
CA GLU A 356 5.36 16.00 -18.84
C GLU A 356 6.04 14.77 -18.19
N ALA A 357 5.92 14.62 -16.87
CA ALA A 357 6.52 13.51 -16.15
C ALA A 357 5.94 12.15 -16.56
N ARG A 358 4.61 12.06 -16.81
CA ARG A 358 4.00 10.83 -17.31
C ARG A 358 4.48 10.47 -18.71
N ALA A 359 4.72 11.44 -19.59
CA ALA A 359 5.24 11.18 -20.92
C ALA A 359 6.65 10.58 -20.86
N VAL A 360 7.53 11.15 -20.03
CA VAL A 360 8.89 10.63 -19.82
C VAL A 360 8.87 9.22 -19.18
N ALA A 361 8.02 9.03 -18.17
CA ALA A 361 7.85 7.74 -17.51
C ALA A 361 7.31 6.66 -18.48
N ALA A 362 6.34 7.02 -19.34
CA ALA A 362 5.80 6.11 -20.36
C ALA A 362 6.85 5.68 -21.37
N GLU A 363 7.74 6.60 -21.78
CA GLU A 363 8.84 6.29 -22.68
C GLU A 363 9.89 5.38 -22.00
N ALA A 364 10.22 5.62 -20.72
CA ALA A 364 11.11 4.73 -19.98
C ALA A 364 10.50 3.33 -19.84
N ARG A 365 9.20 3.24 -19.53
CA ARG A 365 8.48 1.96 -19.48
C ARG A 365 8.48 1.24 -20.82
N ARG A 366 8.24 1.94 -21.94
CA ARG A 366 8.28 1.37 -23.28
C ARG A 366 9.64 0.70 -23.57
N ARG A 367 10.74 1.40 -23.28
CA ARG A 367 12.11 0.85 -23.44
C ARG A 367 12.32 -0.40 -22.57
N CYS A 368 11.83 -0.41 -21.33
CA CYS A 368 11.90 -1.60 -20.47
C CYS A 368 11.10 -2.78 -21.06
N LEU A 369 9.88 -2.54 -21.56
CA LEU A 369 9.07 -3.59 -22.19
C LEU A 369 9.73 -4.15 -23.46
N GLU A 370 10.30 -3.29 -24.31
CA GLU A 370 11.05 -3.69 -25.50
C GLU A 370 12.27 -4.57 -25.16
N SER A 371 12.95 -4.23 -24.06
CA SER A 371 14.08 -5.05 -23.57
C SER A 371 13.67 -6.43 -23.06
N CYS A 372 12.39 -6.66 -22.79
CA CYS A 372 11.85 -7.95 -22.37
C CYS A 372 11.47 -8.86 -23.56
N VAL A 373 11.40 -8.33 -24.79
CA VAL A 373 11.06 -9.11 -25.97
C VAL A 373 12.10 -10.21 -26.21
N GLY A 374 11.63 -11.45 -26.36
CA GLY A 374 12.49 -12.63 -26.49
C GLY A 374 13.02 -13.20 -25.18
N LYS A 375 12.69 -12.60 -24.02
CA LYS A 375 13.03 -13.17 -22.70
C LYS A 375 11.87 -14.00 -22.15
N THR A 376 12.20 -15.00 -21.36
CA THR A 376 11.22 -15.78 -20.58
C THR A 376 11.10 -15.20 -19.18
N LEU A 377 9.89 -14.84 -18.77
CA LEU A 377 9.58 -14.33 -17.43
C LEU A 377 8.54 -15.22 -16.76
N PRO A 378 8.70 -15.56 -15.48
CA PRO A 378 7.66 -16.28 -14.73
C PRO A 378 6.46 -15.37 -14.46
N VAL A 379 5.28 -15.78 -14.92
CA VAL A 379 4.02 -15.02 -14.81
C VAL A 379 3.02 -15.78 -13.96
N LEU A 380 2.49 -15.14 -12.93
CA LEU A 380 1.34 -15.67 -12.18
C LEU A 380 0.06 -15.15 -12.83
N PHE A 381 -0.73 -16.06 -13.39
CA PHE A 381 -2.02 -15.74 -14.00
C PHE A 381 -3.13 -15.66 -12.94
N GLU A 382 -3.97 -14.64 -13.03
CA GLU A 382 -4.91 -14.27 -11.98
C GLU A 382 -6.36 -14.19 -12.46
N THR A 383 -6.58 -13.51 -13.56
CA THR A 383 -7.91 -13.21 -14.09
C THR A 383 -7.98 -13.53 -15.57
N LYS A 384 -9.19 -13.79 -16.06
CA LYS A 384 -9.46 -13.96 -17.47
C LYS A 384 -10.28 -12.77 -17.97
N ASP A 385 -9.83 -12.17 -19.07
CA ASP A 385 -10.54 -11.09 -19.77
C ASP A 385 -10.80 -11.55 -21.21
N GLY A 386 -12.08 -11.79 -21.55
CA GLY A 386 -12.44 -12.45 -22.79
C GLY A 386 -11.81 -13.86 -22.90
N ASP A 387 -11.05 -14.09 -23.95
CA ASP A 387 -10.34 -15.35 -24.20
C ASP A 387 -8.89 -15.37 -23.67
N ARG A 388 -8.43 -14.27 -23.08
CA ARG A 388 -7.04 -14.14 -22.61
C ARG A 388 -6.95 -14.14 -21.09
N TRP A 389 -5.98 -14.84 -20.57
CA TRP A 389 -5.57 -14.78 -19.18
C TRP A 389 -4.63 -13.61 -18.97
N GLN A 390 -4.86 -12.88 -17.87
CA GLN A 390 -3.99 -11.79 -17.42
C GLN A 390 -3.27 -12.20 -16.14
N GLY A 391 -1.98 -11.86 -16.08
CA GLY A 391 -1.14 -12.14 -14.92
C GLY A 391 0.01 -11.16 -14.81
N HIS A 392 0.67 -11.18 -13.66
CA HIS A 392 1.85 -10.34 -13.44
C HIS A 392 3.13 -11.19 -13.43
N SER A 393 4.13 -10.73 -14.21
CA SER A 393 5.47 -11.28 -14.13
C SER A 393 6.09 -11.05 -12.75
N ASP A 394 7.18 -11.74 -12.46
CA ASP A 394 7.98 -11.47 -11.26
C ASP A 394 8.56 -10.04 -11.25
N THR A 395 8.78 -9.44 -12.41
CA THR A 395 9.19 -8.04 -12.60
C THR A 395 8.04 -7.03 -12.61
N TYR A 396 6.79 -7.52 -12.39
CA TYR A 396 5.55 -6.75 -12.28
C TYR A 396 4.98 -6.19 -13.59
N PHE A 397 5.37 -6.70 -14.73
CA PHE A 397 4.67 -6.39 -15.98
C PHE A 397 3.38 -7.19 -16.07
N LEU A 398 2.31 -6.53 -16.53
CA LEU A 398 1.08 -7.21 -16.91
C LEU A 398 1.32 -7.97 -18.22
N VAL A 399 1.00 -9.25 -18.23
CA VAL A 399 1.16 -10.16 -19.36
C VAL A 399 -0.20 -10.77 -19.68
N GLU A 400 -0.51 -10.85 -20.97
CA GLU A 400 -1.69 -11.54 -21.49
C GLU A 400 -1.25 -12.78 -22.25
N ALA A 401 -1.93 -13.89 -22.03
CA ALA A 401 -1.69 -15.14 -22.74
C ALA A 401 -2.98 -15.91 -23.02
N GLU A 402 -2.99 -16.66 -24.09
CA GLU A 402 -4.02 -17.66 -24.39
C GLU A 402 -3.70 -18.97 -23.63
N GLY A 403 -4.71 -19.70 -23.23
CA GLY A 403 -4.55 -20.99 -22.57
C GLY A 403 -5.82 -21.45 -21.87
N GLU A 404 -5.86 -22.74 -21.55
CA GLU A 404 -6.92 -23.32 -20.75
C GLU A 404 -6.51 -23.31 -19.28
N ASP A 405 -7.40 -22.79 -18.42
CA ASP A 405 -7.30 -22.80 -16.96
C ASP A 405 -5.91 -22.45 -16.39
N LEU A 406 -5.45 -21.23 -16.69
CA LEU A 406 -4.14 -20.76 -16.21
C LEU A 406 -4.21 -20.16 -14.79
N ARG A 407 -5.36 -20.02 -14.18
CA ARG A 407 -5.52 -19.37 -12.89
C ARG A 407 -4.64 -20.00 -11.80
N GLY A 408 -3.89 -19.18 -11.11
CA GLY A 408 -3.00 -19.62 -10.02
C GLY A 408 -1.75 -20.39 -10.49
N LEU A 409 -1.56 -20.52 -11.79
CA LEU A 409 -0.35 -21.12 -12.33
C LEU A 409 0.74 -20.07 -12.54
N VAL A 410 1.98 -20.44 -12.25
CA VAL A 410 3.17 -19.69 -12.66
C VAL A 410 3.73 -20.37 -13.90
N LYS A 411 3.76 -19.67 -15.01
CA LYS A 411 4.23 -20.15 -16.31
C LYS A 411 5.41 -19.32 -16.81
#